data_e519094c45b134bc0f1a0959f9678590
#
_entry.id   e519094c45b134bc0f1a0959f9678590
#
_cell.length_a   1.000
_cell.length_b   1.000
_cell.length_c   1.000
_cell.angle_alpha   90.00
_cell.angle_beta   90.00
_cell.angle_gamma   90.00
#
_symmetry.space_group_name_H-M   'P 1'
#
loop_
_entity.id
_entity.type
_entity.pdbx_description
1 polymer ?
#
loop_
_entity_poly.entity_id
_entity_poly.type
_entity_poly.pdbx_seq_one_letter_code
_entity_poly.pdbx_strand_id
1 'polypeptide(L)'
;MNSNRKEKYKSSFPEPISLKGTETIIEQMNNSICRIYNNVKGNGFFTKIPYNSKLLPVLITTNNIINQDDIQNNKIISLYINNDKNIKTIKLDNNRLMYTNEKLNVTIIEIIENKDNLKNKYLELDNDIINNLNLNRINLIKKESPNYLNESIYVMNYSNKKDIFVSFGKLLHIKKEEIVYKSNIKEDSFGSPILLTNNQKLIGIHNGNYKQYKDYKGSLLIYSLIEFSKIKNKSIIIEKEGKKIYKNEMLINNIICELNIKEDEQEIRIINSYEQSFRERRFIKYNKKNENEKEIKENCEIRINGKLIPFSYFYYFDKKGIYTIIYNFKNYLTKTNYLFSECLSFTNINLSYFNTENIINMSKMFNNCTSLNNINLSNINTKNVTNMSYMFYECQSLVKINLSNFNTKNITNMSYMFSGCSLLSEINLSNFNTNNVNNMGVMFSRCSSLININLSNFNTNKVTNMSYMFNSCSSLVYIDLSNFSTKNVIDMSNMFNKCSSLNELNLSNFIINDDTDMTHMFHKCEKLTKEKINTYDIKILNELEY
;
A
#
# COMPACT_ATOMS: atom_id res chain seq x y z
N MET A 1 -24.57 34.83 -33.34
CA MET A 1 -23.13 34.49 -33.48
C MET A 1 -22.93 33.06 -32.97
N ASN A 2 -22.86 32.14 -33.92
CA ASN A 2 -22.71 30.70 -33.67
C ASN A 2 -21.22 30.40 -33.42
N SER A 3 -20.87 29.99 -32.22
CA SER A 3 -19.57 29.40 -31.92
C SER A 3 -19.63 27.88 -32.08
N ASN A 4 -19.07 27.40 -33.18
CA ASN A 4 -18.85 26.02 -33.53
C ASN A 4 -18.10 25.24 -32.41
N ARG A 5 -18.78 24.43 -31.64
CA ARG A 5 -18.19 23.27 -30.98
C ARG A 5 -17.99 22.17 -32.04
N LYS A 6 -16.79 22.09 -32.59
CA LYS A 6 -16.32 20.88 -33.27
C LYS A 6 -16.07 19.82 -32.20
N GLU A 7 -17.06 18.99 -31.89
CA GLU A 7 -16.79 17.69 -31.27
C GLU A 7 -15.93 16.88 -32.24
N LYS A 8 -14.69 16.61 -31.83
CA LYS A 8 -13.85 15.65 -32.53
C LYS A 8 -14.51 14.29 -32.42
N TYR A 9 -15.17 13.83 -33.48
CA TYR A 9 -15.57 12.43 -33.63
C TYR A 9 -14.27 11.59 -33.61
N LYS A 10 -13.93 11.00 -32.47
CA LYS A 10 -12.93 9.91 -32.44
C LYS A 10 -13.47 8.79 -33.31
N SER A 11 -12.65 8.27 -34.23
CA SER A 11 -13.04 7.22 -35.17
C SER A 11 -13.71 6.04 -34.44
N SER A 12 -14.75 5.46 -35.02
CA SER A 12 -15.42 4.26 -34.50
C SER A 12 -14.61 2.97 -34.72
N PHE A 13 -13.46 3.06 -35.37
CA PHE A 13 -12.56 1.96 -35.69
C PHE A 13 -11.38 1.90 -34.71
N PRO A 14 -10.85 0.69 -34.44
CA PRO A 14 -9.61 0.52 -33.68
C PRO A 14 -8.44 1.25 -34.32
N GLU A 15 -7.50 1.75 -33.52
CA GLU A 15 -6.26 2.35 -34.02
C GLU A 15 -5.40 1.31 -34.75
N PRO A 16 -4.66 1.69 -35.82
CA PRO A 16 -3.74 0.81 -36.52
C PRO A 16 -2.62 0.31 -35.59
N ILE A 17 -2.17 -0.93 -35.82
CA ILE A 17 -1.09 -1.57 -35.07
C ILE A 17 0.19 -1.53 -35.88
N SER A 18 1.32 -1.22 -35.25
CA SER A 18 2.64 -1.23 -35.87
C SER A 18 3.07 -2.67 -36.26
N LEU A 19 4.02 -2.80 -37.19
CA LEU A 19 4.59 -4.11 -37.56
C LEU A 19 5.11 -4.85 -36.31
N LYS A 20 5.88 -4.18 -35.45
CA LYS A 20 6.37 -4.74 -34.20
C LYS A 20 5.25 -5.18 -33.25
N GLY A 21 4.16 -4.43 -33.18
CA GLY A 21 2.96 -4.80 -32.41
C GLY A 21 2.30 -6.06 -32.97
N THR A 22 2.25 -6.21 -34.30
CA THR A 22 1.72 -7.39 -34.96
C THR A 22 2.58 -8.63 -34.68
N GLU A 23 3.90 -8.50 -34.71
CA GLU A 23 4.84 -9.58 -34.34
C GLU A 23 4.63 -10.02 -32.89
N THR A 24 4.48 -9.05 -31.95
CA THR A 24 4.18 -9.34 -30.55
C THR A 24 2.87 -10.11 -30.38
N ILE A 25 1.80 -9.71 -31.09
CA ILE A 25 0.51 -10.40 -31.05
C ILE A 25 0.65 -11.86 -31.53
N ILE A 26 1.36 -12.10 -32.65
CA ILE A 26 1.61 -13.44 -33.17
C ILE A 26 2.36 -14.31 -32.14
N GLU A 27 3.38 -13.74 -31.49
CA GLU A 27 4.13 -14.43 -30.45
C GLU A 27 3.25 -14.78 -29.24
N GLN A 28 2.40 -13.87 -28.80
CA GLN A 28 1.44 -14.10 -27.72
C GLN A 28 0.42 -15.18 -28.06
N MET A 29 -0.11 -15.17 -29.28
CA MET A 29 -1.02 -16.22 -29.81
C MET A 29 -0.42 -17.62 -29.72
N ASN A 30 0.85 -17.73 -30.02
CA ASN A 30 1.52 -19.03 -30.10
C ASN A 30 1.90 -19.60 -28.73
N ASN A 31 2.18 -18.74 -27.75
CA ASN A 31 2.88 -19.16 -26.53
C ASN A 31 2.14 -18.86 -25.23
N SER A 32 1.18 -17.93 -25.24
CA SER A 32 0.63 -17.38 -23.99
C SER A 32 -0.85 -17.69 -23.78
N ILE A 33 -1.53 -18.28 -24.74
CA ILE A 33 -2.94 -18.71 -24.63
C ILE A 33 -3.08 -20.21 -24.77
N CYS A 34 -4.14 -20.77 -24.20
CA CYS A 34 -4.45 -22.20 -24.31
C CYS A 34 -5.95 -22.44 -24.48
N ARG A 35 -6.30 -23.57 -25.09
CA ARG A 35 -7.64 -24.15 -25.06
C ARG A 35 -7.73 -25.09 -23.85
N ILE A 36 -8.74 -24.92 -23.04
CA ILE A 36 -8.99 -25.76 -21.87
C ILE A 36 -10.08 -26.76 -22.19
N TYR A 37 -9.78 -28.02 -21.91
CA TYR A 37 -10.72 -29.12 -21.99
C TYR A 37 -11.11 -29.54 -20.59
N ASN A 38 -12.35 -29.22 -20.24
CA ASN A 38 -13.03 -29.59 -19.02
C ASN A 38 -14.47 -29.98 -19.38
N ASN A 39 -15.40 -30.06 -18.45
CA ASN A 39 -16.83 -30.28 -18.77
C ASN A 39 -17.36 -29.23 -19.75
N VAL A 40 -16.90 -27.99 -19.59
CA VAL A 40 -17.11 -26.90 -20.55
C VAL A 40 -15.77 -26.58 -21.22
N LYS A 41 -15.77 -26.46 -22.55
CA LYS A 41 -14.59 -26.06 -23.32
C LYS A 41 -14.49 -24.55 -23.34
N GLY A 42 -13.28 -24.02 -23.19
CA GLY A 42 -13.04 -22.58 -23.26
C GLY A 42 -11.57 -22.24 -23.36
N ASN A 43 -11.25 -20.98 -23.20
CA ASN A 43 -9.90 -20.46 -23.32
C ASN A 43 -9.32 -20.12 -21.96
N GLY A 44 -8.02 -20.08 -21.89
CA GLY A 44 -7.25 -19.55 -20.79
C GLY A 44 -5.95 -18.92 -21.30
N PHE A 45 -5.28 -18.20 -20.46
CA PHE A 45 -4.02 -17.56 -20.80
C PHE A 45 -3.07 -17.55 -19.61
N PHE A 46 -1.79 -17.48 -19.92
CA PHE A 46 -0.73 -17.45 -18.93
C PHE A 46 -0.22 -16.04 -18.72
N THR A 47 -0.07 -15.64 -17.47
CA THR A 47 0.54 -14.37 -17.08
C THR A 47 1.36 -14.55 -15.80
N LYS A 48 2.23 -13.58 -15.50
CA LYS A 48 2.92 -13.50 -14.22
C LYS A 48 2.36 -12.35 -13.42
N ILE A 49 1.95 -12.62 -12.20
CA ILE A 49 1.39 -11.61 -11.30
C ILE A 49 2.36 -11.28 -10.17
N PRO A 50 2.46 -10.01 -9.75
CA PRO A 50 3.21 -9.64 -8.55
C PRO A 50 2.64 -10.35 -7.33
N TYR A 51 3.49 -11.12 -6.64
CA TYR A 51 3.07 -11.92 -5.51
C TYR A 51 4.26 -12.18 -4.57
N ASN A 52 4.27 -11.60 -3.36
CA ASN A 52 5.34 -11.72 -2.36
C ASN A 52 6.74 -11.41 -2.89
N SER A 53 6.91 -10.24 -3.47
CA SER A 53 8.19 -9.78 -4.04
C SER A 53 8.75 -10.65 -5.18
N LYS A 54 7.95 -11.57 -5.70
CA LYS A 54 8.25 -12.41 -6.88
C LYS A 54 7.13 -12.30 -7.91
N LEU A 55 7.42 -12.73 -9.11
CA LEU A 55 6.41 -12.90 -10.14
C LEU A 55 5.91 -14.35 -10.10
N LEU A 56 4.64 -14.54 -9.75
CA LEU A 56 3.98 -15.85 -9.69
C LEU A 56 3.38 -16.17 -11.07
N PRO A 57 3.80 -17.26 -11.72
CA PRO A 57 3.17 -17.72 -12.95
C PRO A 57 1.78 -18.30 -12.67
N VAL A 58 0.77 -17.85 -13.42
CA VAL A 58 -0.62 -18.29 -13.28
C VAL A 58 -1.28 -18.56 -14.62
N LEU A 59 -2.23 -19.49 -14.63
CA LEU A 59 -3.25 -19.66 -15.66
C LEU A 59 -4.50 -18.89 -15.19
N ILE A 60 -5.06 -18.05 -16.06
CA ILE A 60 -6.32 -17.35 -15.83
C ILE A 60 -7.36 -17.83 -16.85
N THR A 61 -8.56 -18.11 -16.35
CA THR A 61 -9.73 -18.50 -17.15
C THR A 61 -11.02 -18.01 -16.48
N THR A 62 -12.19 -18.32 -17.03
CA THR A 62 -13.47 -17.99 -16.41
C THR A 62 -13.97 -19.08 -15.48
N ASN A 63 -14.77 -18.69 -14.47
CA ASN A 63 -15.42 -19.61 -13.54
C ASN A 63 -16.38 -20.58 -14.24
N ASN A 64 -16.93 -20.22 -15.39
CA ASN A 64 -17.76 -21.12 -16.19
C ASN A 64 -16.98 -22.33 -16.77
N ILE A 65 -15.66 -22.20 -16.92
CA ILE A 65 -14.78 -23.27 -17.46
C ILE A 65 -14.20 -24.12 -16.34
N ILE A 66 -13.73 -23.48 -15.27
CA ILE A 66 -13.19 -24.12 -14.06
C ILE A 66 -13.82 -23.43 -12.86
N ASN A 67 -14.63 -24.15 -12.13
CA ASN A 67 -15.40 -23.64 -11.00
C ASN A 67 -14.91 -24.18 -9.65
N GLN A 68 -15.59 -23.81 -8.57
CA GLN A 68 -15.26 -24.23 -7.21
C GLN A 68 -15.33 -25.76 -7.01
N ASP A 69 -16.30 -26.42 -7.65
CA ASP A 69 -16.45 -27.88 -7.53
C ASP A 69 -15.31 -28.63 -8.20
N ASP A 70 -14.81 -28.14 -9.36
CA ASP A 70 -13.65 -28.71 -10.03
C ASP A 70 -12.39 -28.63 -9.13
N ILE A 71 -12.24 -27.51 -8.39
CA ILE A 71 -11.13 -27.30 -7.46
C ILE A 71 -11.28 -28.22 -6.23
N GLN A 72 -12.46 -28.30 -5.62
CA GLN A 72 -12.70 -29.13 -4.43
C GLN A 72 -12.52 -30.63 -4.70
N ASN A 73 -12.85 -31.07 -5.92
CA ASN A 73 -12.71 -32.45 -6.35
C ASN A 73 -11.31 -32.79 -6.87
N ASN A 74 -10.33 -31.92 -6.74
CA ASN A 74 -8.94 -32.09 -7.23
C ASN A 74 -8.88 -32.58 -8.70
N LYS A 75 -9.71 -32.01 -9.55
CA LYS A 75 -9.89 -32.44 -10.94
C LYS A 75 -8.60 -32.26 -11.76
N ILE A 76 -8.44 -33.09 -12.78
CA ILE A 76 -7.39 -32.94 -13.78
C ILE A 76 -7.99 -32.24 -14.99
N ILE A 77 -7.41 -31.11 -15.37
CA ILE A 77 -7.79 -30.37 -16.59
C ILE A 77 -6.75 -30.57 -17.68
N SER A 78 -7.19 -30.57 -18.93
CA SER A 78 -6.32 -30.71 -20.10
C SER A 78 -6.19 -29.41 -20.84
N LEU A 79 -4.96 -29.04 -21.22
CA LEU A 79 -4.61 -27.80 -21.92
C LEU A 79 -4.03 -28.12 -23.28
N TYR A 80 -4.50 -27.42 -24.30
CA TYR A 80 -3.90 -27.39 -25.63
C TYR A 80 -3.27 -26.02 -25.88
N ILE A 81 -1.97 -26.00 -26.21
CA ILE A 81 -1.18 -24.80 -26.50
C ILE A 81 -0.68 -24.94 -27.95
N ASN A 82 -0.78 -23.89 -28.76
CA ASN A 82 -0.59 -23.95 -30.19
C ASN A 82 0.77 -24.54 -30.63
N ASN A 83 1.85 -24.16 -29.94
CA ASN A 83 3.21 -24.62 -30.25
C ASN A 83 3.57 -25.95 -29.58
N ASP A 84 2.68 -26.57 -28.85
CA ASP A 84 2.94 -27.85 -28.19
C ASP A 84 2.11 -28.96 -28.84
N LYS A 85 2.78 -29.95 -29.43
CA LYS A 85 2.13 -31.09 -30.07
C LYS A 85 1.39 -31.99 -29.07
N ASN A 86 1.73 -31.88 -27.77
CA ASN A 86 1.17 -32.71 -26.71
C ASN A 86 0.18 -31.93 -25.85
N ILE A 87 -0.91 -32.57 -25.49
CA ILE A 87 -1.85 -32.06 -24.52
C ILE A 87 -1.15 -32.07 -23.15
N LYS A 88 -1.13 -30.93 -22.48
CA LYS A 88 -0.64 -30.79 -21.10
C LYS A 88 -1.78 -31.00 -20.13
N THR A 89 -1.48 -31.47 -18.93
CA THR A 89 -2.47 -31.67 -17.88
C THR A 89 -2.07 -30.95 -16.61
N ILE A 90 -3.03 -30.36 -15.93
CA ILE A 90 -2.86 -29.73 -14.62
C ILE A 90 -3.84 -30.39 -13.65
N LYS A 91 -3.33 -30.88 -12.52
CA LYS A 91 -4.15 -31.35 -11.42
C LYS A 91 -4.48 -30.18 -10.49
N LEU A 92 -5.75 -29.94 -10.24
CA LEU A 92 -6.24 -28.90 -9.34
C LEU A 92 -6.17 -29.41 -7.90
N ASP A 93 -4.95 -29.55 -7.35
CA ASP A 93 -4.74 -30.07 -6.00
C ASP A 93 -4.37 -28.95 -5.00
N ASN A 94 -4.48 -29.27 -3.72
CA ASN A 94 -4.25 -28.33 -2.61
C ASN A 94 -2.79 -27.84 -2.47
N ASN A 95 -1.88 -28.33 -3.32
CA ASN A 95 -0.47 -27.91 -3.34
C ASN A 95 -0.24 -26.66 -4.19
N ARG A 96 -1.28 -26.09 -4.76
CA ARG A 96 -1.21 -24.86 -5.57
C ARG A 96 -2.20 -23.82 -5.10
N LEU A 97 -1.85 -22.56 -5.34
CA LEU A 97 -2.75 -21.45 -5.10
C LEU A 97 -3.82 -21.40 -6.18
N MET A 98 -5.07 -21.38 -5.77
CA MET A 98 -6.21 -21.32 -6.68
C MET A 98 -7.26 -20.36 -6.15
N TYR A 99 -7.88 -19.62 -7.04
CA TYR A 99 -8.96 -18.69 -6.78
C TYR A 99 -10.03 -18.80 -7.81
N THR A 100 -11.26 -18.81 -7.38
CA THR A 100 -12.40 -18.67 -8.27
C THR A 100 -13.44 -17.74 -7.68
N ASN A 101 -14.07 -16.96 -8.53
CA ASN A 101 -15.11 -16.00 -8.16
C ASN A 101 -16.21 -16.00 -9.21
N GLU A 102 -17.39 -16.46 -8.81
CA GLU A 102 -18.55 -16.56 -9.69
C GLU A 102 -19.04 -15.19 -10.14
N LYS A 103 -19.09 -14.19 -9.24
CA LYS A 103 -19.54 -12.83 -9.56
C LYS A 103 -18.66 -12.14 -10.59
N LEU A 104 -17.34 -12.26 -10.46
CA LEU A 104 -16.36 -11.72 -11.41
C LEU A 104 -16.15 -12.63 -12.61
N ASN A 105 -16.69 -13.85 -12.56
CA ASN A 105 -16.50 -14.92 -13.54
C ASN A 105 -15.03 -15.15 -13.90
N VAL A 106 -14.17 -15.28 -12.90
CA VAL A 106 -12.72 -15.47 -13.07
C VAL A 106 -12.23 -16.60 -12.18
N THR A 107 -11.36 -17.44 -12.75
CA THR A 107 -10.58 -18.46 -12.02
C THR A 107 -9.10 -18.26 -12.31
N ILE A 108 -8.28 -18.24 -11.26
CA ILE A 108 -6.82 -18.07 -11.29
C ILE A 108 -6.17 -19.29 -10.66
N ILE A 109 -5.21 -19.89 -11.33
CA ILE A 109 -4.54 -21.14 -10.92
C ILE A 109 -3.04 -20.95 -11.00
N GLU A 110 -2.31 -21.18 -9.91
CA GLU A 110 -0.85 -21.18 -9.91
C GLU A 110 -0.29 -22.24 -10.85
N ILE A 111 0.74 -21.89 -11.62
CA ILE A 111 1.53 -22.79 -12.45
C ILE A 111 2.83 -23.13 -11.73
N ILE A 112 3.03 -24.43 -11.48
CA ILE A 112 4.26 -24.96 -10.91
C ILE A 112 5.10 -25.50 -12.07
N GLU A 113 5.97 -24.65 -12.65
CA GLU A 113 6.62 -24.88 -13.95
C GLU A 113 7.28 -26.27 -14.07
N ASN A 114 7.98 -26.73 -13.03
CA ASN A 114 8.64 -28.05 -13.04
C ASN A 114 7.65 -29.23 -12.92
N LYS A 115 6.52 -29.05 -12.23
CA LYS A 115 5.50 -30.08 -12.03
C LYS A 115 4.56 -30.19 -13.23
N ASP A 116 4.17 -29.05 -13.77
CA ASP A 116 3.20 -28.96 -14.87
C ASP A 116 3.86 -29.16 -16.25
N ASN A 117 5.19 -29.20 -16.30
CA ASN A 117 5.98 -29.30 -17.53
C ASN A 117 5.59 -28.27 -18.59
N LEU A 118 5.36 -27.02 -18.12
CA LEU A 118 4.96 -25.88 -18.92
C LEU A 118 6.14 -24.90 -19.02
N LYS A 119 6.63 -24.70 -20.26
CA LYS A 119 7.64 -23.67 -20.60
C LYS A 119 6.96 -22.61 -21.48
N ASN A 120 6.09 -21.82 -20.88
CA ASN A 120 5.30 -20.83 -21.61
C ASN A 120 5.93 -19.44 -21.58
N LYS A 121 5.61 -18.64 -22.58
CA LYS A 121 5.73 -17.18 -22.47
C LYS A 121 4.45 -16.64 -21.82
N TYR A 122 4.58 -15.53 -21.12
CA TYR A 122 3.53 -14.97 -20.30
C TYR A 122 3.09 -13.62 -20.87
N LEU A 123 1.78 -13.37 -20.87
CA LEU A 123 1.25 -12.04 -21.17
C LEU A 123 1.66 -11.06 -20.06
N GLU A 124 2.06 -9.87 -20.44
CA GLU A 124 2.37 -8.81 -19.49
C GLU A 124 1.11 -8.09 -19.06
N LEU A 125 0.98 -7.84 -17.77
CA LEU A 125 -0.06 -6.99 -17.20
C LEU A 125 0.18 -5.53 -17.57
N ASP A 126 -0.91 -4.78 -17.74
CA ASP A 126 -0.81 -3.33 -17.91
C ASP A 126 -0.21 -2.64 -16.68
N ASN A 127 0.49 -1.53 -16.91
CA ASN A 127 1.22 -0.83 -15.85
C ASN A 127 0.28 -0.30 -14.76
N ASP A 128 -0.93 0.14 -15.09
CA ASP A 128 -1.90 0.59 -14.10
C ASP A 128 -2.35 -0.56 -13.20
N ILE A 129 -2.49 -1.78 -13.75
CA ILE A 129 -2.77 -2.98 -12.96
C ILE A 129 -1.59 -3.28 -12.03
N ILE A 130 -0.36 -3.30 -12.54
CA ILE A 130 0.85 -3.58 -11.75
C ILE A 130 1.02 -2.57 -10.64
N ASN A 131 0.89 -1.27 -10.94
CA ASN A 131 1.03 -0.20 -9.97
C ASN A 131 -0.02 -0.30 -8.85
N ASN A 132 -1.27 -0.61 -9.20
CA ASN A 132 -2.33 -0.77 -8.22
C ASN A 132 -2.15 -2.03 -7.35
N LEU A 133 -1.65 -3.14 -7.91
CA LEU A 133 -1.31 -4.35 -7.16
C LEU A 133 -0.14 -4.11 -6.19
N ASN A 134 0.92 -3.44 -6.64
CA ASN A 134 2.09 -3.13 -5.83
C ASN A 134 1.82 -2.13 -4.71
N LEU A 135 0.89 -1.19 -4.94
CA LEU A 135 0.55 -0.14 -3.98
C LEU A 135 -0.54 -0.56 -2.99
N ASN A 136 -1.12 -1.76 -3.11
CA ASN A 136 -2.27 -2.22 -2.30
C ASN A 136 -3.39 -1.16 -2.20
N ARG A 137 -3.61 -0.37 -3.24
CA ARG A 137 -4.58 0.73 -3.28
C ARG A 137 -6.03 0.25 -3.47
N ILE A 138 -6.45 -0.74 -2.71
CA ILE A 138 -7.79 -1.34 -2.76
C ILE A 138 -8.91 -0.29 -2.60
N ASN A 139 -8.67 0.73 -1.78
CA ASN A 139 -9.66 1.77 -1.51
C ASN A 139 -9.73 2.88 -2.56
N LEU A 140 -8.68 3.09 -3.36
CA LEU A 140 -8.67 4.08 -4.44
C LEU A 140 -9.31 3.56 -5.72
N ILE A 141 -9.21 2.25 -6.01
CA ILE A 141 -9.86 1.61 -7.17
C ILE A 141 -11.40 1.72 -7.10
N LYS A 142 -11.96 1.85 -5.90
CA LYS A 142 -13.41 2.12 -5.74
C LYS A 142 -13.82 3.52 -6.20
N LYS A 143 -12.91 4.47 -6.33
CA LYS A 143 -13.17 5.85 -6.76
C LYS A 143 -12.74 6.15 -8.19
N GLU A 144 -11.68 5.54 -8.69
CA GLU A 144 -11.14 5.80 -10.02
C GLU A 144 -10.79 4.46 -10.69
N SER A 145 -11.68 3.99 -11.57
CA SER A 145 -11.36 2.89 -12.48
C SER A 145 -10.22 3.34 -13.41
N PRO A 146 -9.29 2.45 -13.81
CA PRO A 146 -8.29 2.78 -14.81
C PRO A 146 -8.93 3.42 -16.04
N ASN A 147 -8.33 4.49 -16.56
CA ASN A 147 -8.94 5.26 -17.65
C ASN A 147 -8.68 4.59 -19.02
N TYR A 148 -9.33 3.46 -19.26
CA TYR A 148 -9.27 2.75 -20.55
C TYR A 148 -10.43 3.11 -21.50
N LEU A 149 -11.27 4.09 -21.16
CA LEU A 149 -12.42 4.45 -21.96
C LEU A 149 -11.99 4.91 -23.35
N ASN A 150 -12.62 4.34 -24.39
CA ASN A 150 -12.30 4.55 -25.80
C ASN A 150 -10.94 4.01 -26.28
N GLU A 151 -10.21 3.28 -25.45
CA GLU A 151 -8.99 2.59 -25.90
C GLU A 151 -9.32 1.49 -26.91
N SER A 152 -8.41 1.30 -27.87
CA SER A 152 -8.48 0.19 -28.81
C SER A 152 -7.94 -1.07 -28.15
N ILE A 153 -8.64 -2.18 -28.34
CA ILE A 153 -8.33 -3.48 -27.75
C ILE A 153 -8.26 -4.58 -28.79
N TYR A 154 -7.66 -5.69 -28.39
CA TYR A 154 -7.79 -6.95 -29.10
C TYR A 154 -8.03 -8.11 -28.12
N VAL A 155 -8.70 -9.15 -28.64
CA VAL A 155 -9.03 -10.36 -27.90
C VAL A 155 -8.50 -11.56 -28.68
N MET A 156 -7.75 -12.44 -28.03
CA MET A 156 -7.19 -13.65 -28.63
C MET A 156 -8.00 -14.87 -28.19
N ASN A 157 -8.46 -15.69 -29.13
CA ASN A 157 -9.27 -16.84 -28.81
C ASN A 157 -9.02 -18.02 -29.75
N TYR A 158 -9.28 -19.25 -29.27
CA TYR A 158 -9.33 -20.45 -30.08
C TYR A 158 -10.74 -20.66 -30.62
N SER A 159 -10.80 -21.08 -31.90
CA SER A 159 -12.04 -21.61 -32.49
C SER A 159 -12.27 -23.07 -32.06
N ASN A 160 -13.45 -23.58 -32.38
CA ASN A 160 -13.77 -25.01 -32.23
C ASN A 160 -12.85 -25.94 -33.04
N LYS A 161 -12.26 -25.43 -34.11
CA LYS A 161 -11.30 -26.16 -34.98
C LYS A 161 -9.84 -26.03 -34.51
N LYS A 162 -9.58 -25.45 -33.33
CA LYS A 162 -8.24 -25.19 -32.77
C LYS A 162 -7.43 -24.08 -33.47
N ASP A 163 -8.02 -23.33 -34.40
CA ASP A 163 -7.37 -22.17 -34.98
C ASP A 163 -7.40 -20.99 -33.95
N ILE A 164 -6.36 -20.18 -33.96
CA ILE A 164 -6.30 -18.97 -33.10
C ILE A 164 -6.76 -17.78 -33.92
N PHE A 165 -7.65 -16.96 -33.34
CA PHE A 165 -8.15 -15.73 -33.91
C PHE A 165 -7.81 -14.55 -33.04
N VAL A 166 -7.60 -13.41 -33.69
CA VAL A 166 -7.51 -12.11 -33.04
C VAL A 166 -8.67 -11.25 -33.50
N SER A 167 -9.44 -10.76 -32.57
CA SER A 167 -10.56 -9.86 -32.83
C SER A 167 -10.23 -8.48 -32.24
N PHE A 168 -10.27 -7.47 -33.08
CA PHE A 168 -10.01 -6.09 -32.67
C PHE A 168 -11.32 -5.39 -32.28
N GLY A 169 -11.23 -4.46 -31.36
CA GLY A 169 -12.38 -3.74 -30.86
C GLY A 169 -12.05 -2.45 -30.15
N LYS A 170 -13.08 -1.86 -29.54
CA LYS A 170 -12.99 -0.62 -28.80
C LYS A 170 -13.76 -0.71 -27.49
N LEU A 171 -13.16 -0.23 -26.40
CA LEU A 171 -13.80 -0.13 -25.09
C LEU A 171 -14.86 0.96 -25.12
N LEU A 172 -16.10 0.62 -24.74
CA LEU A 172 -17.24 1.51 -24.73
C LEU A 172 -17.52 2.03 -23.31
N HIS A 173 -17.55 1.13 -22.33
CA HIS A 173 -17.91 1.43 -20.97
C HIS A 173 -17.08 0.61 -19.98
N ILE A 174 -16.76 1.23 -18.85
CA ILE A 174 -16.23 0.56 -17.67
C ILE A 174 -17.20 0.86 -16.52
N LYS A 175 -17.76 -0.17 -15.91
CA LYS A 175 -18.66 -0.05 -14.78
C LYS A 175 -18.19 -0.94 -13.65
N LYS A 176 -17.50 -0.36 -12.68
CA LYS A 176 -16.85 -1.10 -11.60
C LYS A 176 -15.91 -2.15 -12.19
N GLU A 177 -16.15 -3.43 -11.88
CA GLU A 177 -15.36 -4.58 -12.31
C GLU A 177 -15.68 -5.05 -13.75
N GLU A 178 -16.76 -4.57 -14.37
CA GLU A 178 -17.20 -4.98 -15.70
C GLU A 178 -16.74 -4.01 -16.79
N ILE A 179 -16.28 -4.55 -17.90
CA ILE A 179 -15.97 -3.83 -19.14
C ILE A 179 -16.92 -4.24 -20.25
N VAL A 180 -17.38 -3.25 -21.01
CA VAL A 180 -18.22 -3.44 -22.20
C VAL A 180 -17.49 -2.90 -23.41
N TYR A 181 -17.42 -3.67 -24.48
CA TYR A 181 -16.69 -3.31 -25.68
C TYR A 181 -17.34 -3.84 -26.94
N LYS A 182 -17.06 -3.19 -28.06
CA LYS A 182 -17.50 -3.60 -29.40
C LYS A 182 -16.37 -4.30 -30.11
N SER A 183 -16.62 -5.48 -30.69
CA SER A 183 -15.66 -6.27 -31.43
C SER A 183 -16.38 -7.24 -32.38
N ASN A 184 -15.63 -7.95 -33.21
CA ASN A 184 -16.13 -9.01 -34.09
C ASN A 184 -15.72 -10.41 -33.60
N ILE A 185 -15.94 -10.68 -32.32
CA ILE A 185 -15.59 -11.97 -31.72
C ILE A 185 -16.55 -13.06 -32.25
N LYS A 186 -15.99 -14.20 -32.63
CA LYS A 186 -16.78 -15.38 -32.97
C LYS A 186 -17.20 -16.13 -31.71
N GLU A 187 -18.25 -16.93 -31.79
CA GLU A 187 -18.81 -17.71 -30.69
C GLU A 187 -17.78 -18.55 -29.94
N ASP A 188 -18.04 -18.88 -28.67
CA ASP A 188 -17.23 -19.75 -27.77
C ASP A 188 -15.86 -19.21 -27.31
N SER A 189 -15.72 -17.91 -27.15
CA SER A 189 -14.44 -17.27 -26.75
C SER A 189 -14.30 -16.98 -25.24
N PHE A 190 -15.12 -17.58 -24.39
CA PHE A 190 -15.01 -17.42 -22.93
C PHE A 190 -13.61 -17.72 -22.42
N GLY A 191 -13.12 -16.88 -21.52
CA GLY A 191 -11.80 -17.02 -20.93
C GLY A 191 -10.65 -16.43 -21.75
N SER A 192 -10.96 -15.77 -22.88
CA SER A 192 -9.96 -15.11 -23.71
C SER A 192 -9.41 -13.83 -23.07
N PRO A 193 -8.10 -13.53 -23.21
CA PRO A 193 -7.51 -12.30 -22.71
C PRO A 193 -7.97 -11.09 -23.52
N ILE A 194 -8.16 -9.95 -22.84
CA ILE A 194 -8.42 -8.64 -23.43
C ILE A 194 -7.18 -7.77 -23.22
N LEU A 195 -6.57 -7.30 -24.32
CA LEU A 195 -5.33 -6.54 -24.32
C LEU A 195 -5.51 -5.19 -25.01
N LEU A 196 -4.72 -4.21 -24.59
CA LEU A 196 -4.64 -2.90 -25.26
C LEU A 196 -3.84 -3.02 -26.55
N THR A 197 -4.24 -2.31 -27.62
CA THR A 197 -3.52 -2.33 -28.90
C THR A 197 -2.27 -1.45 -28.89
N ASN A 198 -2.24 -0.41 -28.07
CA ASN A 198 -1.16 0.57 -28.00
C ASN A 198 0.12 0.02 -27.35
N ASN A 199 0.00 -0.90 -26.38
CA ASN A 199 1.13 -1.45 -25.62
C ASN A 199 1.15 -2.99 -25.54
N GLN A 200 0.16 -3.68 -26.13
CA GLN A 200 -0.03 -5.14 -26.13
C GLN A 200 -0.10 -5.78 -24.73
N LYS A 201 -0.53 -5.00 -23.73
CA LYS A 201 -0.61 -5.45 -22.33
C LYS A 201 -2.03 -5.84 -21.93
N LEU A 202 -2.10 -6.79 -21.02
CA LEU A 202 -3.30 -7.44 -20.53
C LEU A 202 -4.05 -6.55 -19.54
N ILE A 203 -5.36 -6.35 -19.76
CA ILE A 203 -6.25 -5.59 -18.88
C ILE A 203 -7.44 -6.39 -18.36
N GLY A 204 -7.91 -7.40 -19.09
CA GLY A 204 -9.17 -8.07 -18.75
C GLY A 204 -9.32 -9.48 -19.30
N ILE A 205 -10.48 -10.07 -19.02
CA ILE A 205 -10.89 -11.38 -19.52
C ILE A 205 -12.28 -11.30 -20.14
N HIS A 206 -12.48 -11.97 -21.29
CA HIS A 206 -13.74 -12.03 -22.01
C HIS A 206 -14.74 -12.98 -21.34
N ASN A 207 -15.96 -12.50 -21.07
CA ASN A 207 -17.04 -13.21 -20.39
C ASN A 207 -18.25 -13.53 -21.28
N GLY A 208 -18.22 -13.18 -22.57
CA GLY A 208 -19.30 -13.47 -23.52
C GLY A 208 -20.07 -12.24 -24.02
N ASN A 209 -21.25 -12.49 -24.61
CA ASN A 209 -22.08 -11.46 -25.23
C ASN A 209 -22.85 -10.65 -24.20
N TYR A 210 -23.01 -9.35 -24.45
CA TYR A 210 -23.90 -8.48 -23.71
C TYR A 210 -25.29 -8.51 -24.35
N LYS A 211 -26.27 -9.07 -23.67
CA LYS A 211 -27.59 -9.44 -24.23
C LYS A 211 -28.41 -8.32 -24.90
N GLN A 212 -28.07 -7.04 -24.69
CA GLN A 212 -28.89 -5.93 -25.19
C GLN A 212 -28.43 -5.29 -26.51
N TYR A 213 -27.15 -5.37 -26.92
CA TYR A 213 -26.61 -4.50 -27.96
C TYR A 213 -25.52 -5.12 -28.85
N LYS A 214 -25.48 -6.31 -29.26
CA LYS A 214 -24.36 -6.89 -30.08
C LYS A 214 -22.95 -6.55 -29.56
N ASP A 215 -22.85 -6.14 -28.32
CA ASP A 215 -21.61 -5.80 -27.64
C ASP A 215 -21.14 -7.01 -26.81
N TYR A 216 -19.90 -6.98 -26.39
CA TYR A 216 -19.30 -8.03 -25.57
C TYR A 216 -18.99 -7.48 -24.17
N LYS A 217 -18.91 -8.39 -23.21
CA LYS A 217 -18.53 -8.06 -21.84
C LYS A 217 -17.34 -8.87 -21.36
N GLY A 218 -16.60 -8.27 -20.45
CA GLY A 218 -15.49 -8.90 -19.75
C GLY A 218 -15.35 -8.38 -18.34
N SER A 219 -14.43 -8.93 -17.59
CA SER A 219 -14.04 -8.47 -16.26
C SER A 219 -12.66 -7.84 -16.29
N LEU A 220 -12.50 -6.69 -15.63
CA LEU A 220 -11.18 -6.12 -15.36
C LEU A 220 -10.41 -7.03 -14.39
N LEU A 221 -9.21 -7.44 -14.78
CA LEU A 221 -8.41 -8.37 -13.99
C LEU A 221 -7.96 -7.79 -12.65
N ILE A 222 -7.78 -6.47 -12.54
CA ILE A 222 -7.31 -5.84 -11.32
C ILE A 222 -8.11 -6.27 -10.07
N TYR A 223 -9.43 -6.38 -10.17
CA TYR A 223 -10.28 -6.79 -9.05
C TYR A 223 -10.06 -8.24 -8.63
N SER A 224 -9.96 -9.15 -9.60
CA SER A 224 -9.70 -10.57 -9.34
C SER A 224 -8.29 -10.81 -8.81
N LEU A 225 -7.31 -10.08 -9.31
CA LEU A 225 -5.91 -10.17 -8.85
C LEU A 225 -5.73 -9.64 -7.42
N ILE A 226 -6.46 -8.58 -7.06
CA ILE A 226 -6.50 -8.07 -5.67
C ILE A 226 -7.11 -9.13 -4.74
N GLU A 227 -8.24 -9.72 -5.11
CA GLU A 227 -8.86 -10.77 -4.31
C GLU A 227 -7.97 -12.03 -4.23
N PHE A 228 -7.35 -12.44 -5.33
CA PHE A 228 -6.38 -13.53 -5.34
C PHE A 228 -5.18 -13.25 -4.43
N SER A 229 -4.66 -12.04 -4.41
CA SER A 229 -3.54 -11.66 -3.53
C SER A 229 -3.88 -11.78 -2.04
N LYS A 230 -5.16 -11.70 -1.68
CA LYS A 230 -5.66 -11.89 -0.31
C LYS A 230 -5.78 -13.36 0.10
N ILE A 231 -5.83 -14.30 -0.84
CA ILE A 231 -6.08 -15.74 -0.58
C ILE A 231 -4.88 -16.43 0.07
N LYS A 232 -3.71 -15.86 -0.03
CA LYS A 232 -2.47 -16.39 0.56
C LYS A 232 -2.58 -16.81 2.02
N ASN A 233 -3.66 -16.50 2.66
CA ASN A 233 -3.89 -16.63 4.09
C ASN A 233 -4.81 -17.78 4.48
N LYS A 234 -5.18 -18.67 3.56
CA LYS A 234 -6.04 -19.82 3.90
C LYS A 234 -5.32 -21.14 3.67
N SER A 235 -4.84 -21.69 4.79
CA SER A 235 -4.69 -23.12 5.11
C SER A 235 -3.72 -23.95 4.29
N ILE A 236 -2.55 -24.23 4.89
CA ILE A 236 -1.92 -25.56 4.72
C ILE A 236 -2.71 -26.52 5.62
N ILE A 237 -3.44 -27.44 5.01
CA ILE A 237 -4.09 -28.55 5.73
C ILE A 237 -2.98 -29.58 6.02
N ILE A 238 -2.60 -29.72 7.29
CA ILE A 238 -1.78 -30.84 7.73
C ILE A 238 -2.74 -31.90 8.26
N GLU A 239 -2.90 -33.03 7.54
CA GLU A 239 -3.50 -34.21 8.07
C GLU A 239 -2.50 -34.89 9.04
N LYS A 240 -2.79 -34.88 10.33
CA LYS A 240 -2.17 -35.75 11.34
C LYS A 240 -3.25 -36.58 11.98
N GLU A 241 -3.11 -37.90 11.90
CA GLU A 241 -3.93 -38.91 12.62
C GLU A 241 -5.44 -38.87 12.35
N GLY A 242 -5.83 -38.79 11.04
CA GLY A 242 -7.25 -38.94 10.68
C GLY A 242 -8.20 -37.84 11.16
N LYS A 243 -7.69 -36.80 11.79
CA LYS A 243 -8.41 -35.56 12.11
C LYS A 243 -7.85 -34.43 11.25
N LYS A 244 -8.70 -33.82 10.39
CA LYS A 244 -8.42 -32.58 9.73
C LYS A 244 -8.26 -31.49 10.79
N ILE A 245 -7.04 -31.28 11.25
CA ILE A 245 -6.70 -30.09 12.01
C ILE A 245 -6.60 -28.97 11.00
N TYR A 246 -7.62 -28.15 10.92
CA TYR A 246 -7.50 -26.82 10.34
C TYR A 246 -6.52 -26.06 11.23
N LYS A 247 -5.22 -26.22 10.98
CA LYS A 247 -4.32 -25.19 11.41
C LYS A 247 -4.77 -23.98 10.60
N ASN A 248 -5.47 -23.08 11.23
CA ASN A 248 -5.50 -21.68 10.89
C ASN A 248 -4.03 -21.21 10.95
N GLU A 249 -3.23 -21.63 10.00
CA GLU A 249 -1.95 -21.02 9.76
C GLU A 249 -2.26 -19.71 9.08
N MET A 250 -2.45 -18.83 10.02
CA MET A 250 -2.20 -17.42 9.96
C MET A 250 -3.11 -16.68 8.96
N LEU A 251 -4.15 -16.12 9.48
CA LEU A 251 -4.30 -14.68 9.31
C LEU A 251 -2.86 -14.19 9.34
N ILE A 252 -2.31 -13.78 8.18
CA ILE A 252 -0.96 -13.26 8.16
C ILE A 252 -1.04 -11.96 8.90
N ASN A 253 -0.72 -12.06 10.18
CA ASN A 253 -0.51 -10.95 11.07
C ASN A 253 0.99 -10.77 11.14
N ASN A 254 1.59 -10.29 10.03
CA ASN A 254 3.04 -10.16 9.95
C ASN A 254 3.49 -8.77 9.53
N ILE A 255 4.71 -8.47 9.94
CA ILE A 255 5.47 -7.29 9.51
C ILE A 255 6.71 -7.78 8.80
N ILE A 256 6.99 -7.21 7.63
CA ILE A 256 8.19 -7.52 6.84
C ILE A 256 9.11 -6.30 6.88
N CYS A 257 10.34 -6.50 7.33
CA CYS A 257 11.35 -5.46 7.39
C CYS A 257 12.56 -5.83 6.52
N GLU A 258 13.12 -4.85 5.85
CA GLU A 258 14.42 -4.96 5.20
C GLU A 258 15.41 -4.07 5.94
N LEU A 259 16.61 -4.57 6.12
CA LEU A 259 17.69 -3.82 6.74
C LEU A 259 18.98 -3.98 5.94
N ASN A 260 19.82 -2.95 5.99
CA ASN A 260 21.11 -2.93 5.33
C ASN A 260 22.23 -2.92 6.38
N ILE A 261 22.93 -4.05 6.51
CA ILE A 261 24.09 -4.20 7.38
C ILE A 261 25.32 -3.71 6.62
N LYS A 262 25.95 -2.68 7.15
CA LYS A 262 27.04 -1.96 6.45
C LYS A 262 28.41 -2.60 6.62
N GLU A 263 28.61 -3.29 7.73
CA GLU A 263 29.89 -3.92 8.11
C GLU A 263 29.66 -5.37 8.51
N ASP A 264 30.70 -6.19 8.41
CA ASP A 264 30.67 -7.57 8.90
C ASP A 264 30.65 -7.58 10.45
N GLU A 265 30.18 -8.67 11.03
CA GLU A 265 30.25 -8.95 12.48
C GLU A 265 29.56 -7.91 13.37
N GLN A 266 28.33 -7.51 13.00
CA GLN A 266 27.54 -6.52 13.73
C GLN A 266 26.39 -7.13 14.54
N GLU A 267 26.27 -6.73 15.80
CA GLU A 267 25.07 -6.97 16.60
C GLU A 267 24.08 -5.80 16.42
N ILE A 268 22.91 -6.08 15.86
CA ILE A 268 21.91 -5.08 15.48
C ILE A 268 20.61 -5.34 16.21
N ARG A 269 19.98 -4.25 16.70
CA ARG A 269 18.62 -4.30 17.22
C ARG A 269 17.65 -4.61 16.09
N ILE A 270 16.84 -5.66 16.28
CA ILE A 270 15.84 -6.11 15.30
C ILE A 270 14.40 -5.92 15.77
N ILE A 271 14.15 -5.82 17.07
CA ILE A 271 12.83 -5.56 17.67
C ILE A 271 13.02 -4.89 19.02
N ASN A 272 11.94 -4.31 19.59
CA ASN A 272 11.99 -3.69 20.89
C ASN A 272 10.64 -3.86 21.64
N SER A 273 10.59 -3.45 22.91
CA SER A 273 9.40 -3.33 23.73
C SER A 273 9.52 -2.15 24.66
N TYR A 274 8.42 -1.78 25.32
CA TYR A 274 8.44 -0.71 26.31
C TYR A 274 9.37 -1.05 27.48
N GLU A 275 9.27 -2.28 28.00
CA GLU A 275 10.05 -2.74 29.15
C GLU A 275 11.54 -2.88 28.83
N GLN A 276 11.88 -3.34 27.60
CA GLN A 276 13.26 -3.39 27.15
C GLN A 276 13.86 -1.99 27.06
N SER A 277 13.15 -1.05 26.45
CA SER A 277 13.58 0.35 26.38
C SER A 277 13.69 0.98 27.76
N PHE A 278 12.84 0.61 28.70
CA PHE A 278 12.91 1.09 30.08
C PHE A 278 14.16 0.56 30.80
N ARG A 279 14.49 -0.73 30.64
CA ARG A 279 15.72 -1.31 31.24
C ARG A 279 17.00 -0.63 30.75
N GLU A 280 17.03 -0.24 29.49
CA GLU A 280 18.21 0.39 28.86
C GLU A 280 18.35 1.88 29.19
N ARG A 281 17.23 2.56 29.44
CA ARG A 281 17.17 4.01 29.69
C ARG A 281 16.78 4.31 31.13
N ARG A 282 17.74 4.47 32.02
CA ARG A 282 17.52 4.73 33.44
C ARG A 282 16.66 5.95 33.81
N PHE A 283 16.32 6.83 32.84
CA PHE A 283 15.63 8.10 33.06
C PHE A 283 14.14 8.10 32.63
N ILE A 284 13.60 6.98 32.15
CA ILE A 284 12.18 6.90 31.78
C ILE A 284 11.35 6.57 33.05
N LYS A 285 10.31 7.37 33.32
CA LYS A 285 9.35 7.01 34.37
C LYS A 285 8.54 5.81 33.93
N TYR A 286 8.62 4.71 34.68
CA TYR A 286 7.89 3.50 34.39
C TYR A 286 6.37 3.69 34.48
N ASN A 287 5.65 3.17 33.48
CA ASN A 287 4.20 3.20 33.45
C ASN A 287 3.65 1.84 33.03
N LYS A 288 3.06 1.12 33.98
CA LYS A 288 2.48 -0.21 33.79
C LYS A 288 1.46 -0.28 32.65
N LYS A 289 0.74 0.81 32.35
CA LYS A 289 -0.22 0.87 31.23
C LYS A 289 0.44 0.70 29.87
N ASN A 290 1.75 0.94 29.75
CA ASN A 290 2.50 0.85 28.51
C ASN A 290 3.17 -0.53 28.28
N GLU A 291 3.14 -1.43 29.26
CA GLU A 291 3.72 -2.78 29.15
C GLU A 291 3.18 -3.52 27.94
N ASN A 292 4.08 -4.13 27.15
CA ASN A 292 3.76 -4.91 25.96
C ASN A 292 4.77 -6.05 25.68
N GLU A 293 5.83 -6.18 26.46
CA GLU A 293 6.88 -7.18 26.25
C GLU A 293 6.35 -8.60 26.26
N LYS A 294 5.54 -8.94 27.25
CA LYS A 294 4.94 -10.27 27.38
C LYS A 294 4.09 -10.60 26.14
N GLU A 295 3.23 -9.67 25.73
CA GLU A 295 2.37 -9.84 24.57
C GLU A 295 3.19 -10.04 23.28
N ILE A 296 4.29 -9.30 23.10
CA ILE A 296 5.19 -9.44 21.94
C ILE A 296 5.91 -10.79 21.98
N LYS A 297 6.56 -11.17 23.09
CA LYS A 297 7.37 -12.40 23.21
C LYS A 297 6.56 -13.68 23.03
N GLU A 298 5.35 -13.74 23.60
CA GLU A 298 4.49 -14.93 23.53
C GLU A 298 3.88 -15.13 22.14
N ASN A 299 3.75 -14.04 21.35
CA ASN A 299 3.04 -14.07 20.07
C ASN A 299 3.94 -13.97 18.85
N CYS A 300 5.19 -13.49 18.96
CA CYS A 300 6.05 -13.17 17.83
C CYS A 300 7.00 -14.32 17.47
N GLU A 301 6.92 -14.81 16.24
CA GLU A 301 7.95 -15.64 15.62
C GLU A 301 8.79 -14.76 14.66
N ILE A 302 10.11 -14.86 14.76
CA ILE A 302 11.05 -14.06 13.97
C ILE A 302 11.76 -14.96 12.97
N ARG A 303 11.75 -14.57 11.68
CA ARG A 303 12.53 -15.23 10.62
C ARG A 303 13.46 -14.24 9.94
N ILE A 304 14.73 -14.61 9.79
CA ILE A 304 15.74 -13.83 9.05
C ILE A 304 16.11 -14.61 7.79
N ASN A 305 15.91 -14.00 6.60
CA ASN A 305 16.09 -14.65 5.31
C ASN A 305 15.41 -16.04 5.23
N GLY A 306 14.18 -16.15 5.82
CA GLY A 306 13.40 -17.38 5.87
C GLY A 306 13.74 -18.34 7.03
N LYS A 307 14.90 -18.22 7.69
CA LYS A 307 15.32 -19.07 8.81
C LYS A 307 14.67 -18.60 10.11
N LEU A 308 13.97 -19.49 10.80
CA LEU A 308 13.40 -19.22 12.12
C LEU A 308 14.53 -19.05 13.14
N ILE A 309 14.44 -18.01 13.96
CA ILE A 309 15.36 -17.75 15.06
C ILE A 309 14.60 -17.68 16.40
N PRO A 310 15.24 -17.96 17.54
CA PRO A 310 14.67 -17.67 18.86
C PRO A 310 14.35 -16.18 18.98
N PHE A 311 13.33 -15.82 19.79
CA PHE A 311 13.04 -14.42 20.07
C PHE A 311 14.25 -13.74 20.70
N SER A 312 14.73 -12.66 20.08
CA SER A 312 15.78 -11.80 20.61
C SER A 312 15.53 -10.35 20.23
N TYR A 313 15.96 -9.42 21.06
CA TYR A 313 15.94 -7.99 20.75
C TYR A 313 17.05 -7.60 19.80
N PHE A 314 18.16 -8.33 19.83
CA PHE A 314 19.32 -8.14 18.99
C PHE A 314 19.64 -9.42 18.21
N TYR A 315 20.28 -9.25 17.07
CA TYR A 315 20.79 -10.36 16.26
C TYR A 315 22.19 -10.02 15.74
N TYR A 316 23.07 -11.01 15.79
CA TYR A 316 24.43 -10.90 15.28
C TYR A 316 24.47 -11.29 13.81
N PHE A 317 24.88 -10.36 12.96
CA PHE A 317 25.03 -10.54 11.52
C PHE A 317 26.50 -10.74 11.18
N ASP A 318 26.88 -11.95 10.74
CA ASP A 318 28.27 -12.30 10.40
C ASP A 318 28.78 -11.52 9.18
N LYS A 319 27.88 -11.17 8.25
CA LYS A 319 28.21 -10.52 6.98
C LYS A 319 27.39 -9.28 6.73
N LYS A 320 28.02 -8.27 6.12
CA LYS A 320 27.34 -7.12 5.56
C LYS A 320 26.42 -7.54 4.42
N GLY A 321 25.36 -6.78 4.19
CA GLY A 321 24.40 -7.05 3.12
C GLY A 321 22.97 -6.66 3.46
N ILE A 322 22.06 -6.99 2.56
CA ILE A 322 20.63 -6.75 2.74
C ILE A 322 19.99 -8.02 3.30
N TYR A 323 19.25 -7.84 4.40
CA TYR A 323 18.54 -8.92 5.08
C TYR A 323 17.04 -8.61 5.13
N THR A 324 16.22 -9.66 5.04
CA THR A 324 14.79 -9.58 5.25
C THR A 324 14.41 -10.24 6.57
N ILE A 325 13.71 -9.51 7.42
CA ILE A 325 13.15 -10.05 8.67
C ILE A 325 11.63 -10.09 8.56
N ILE A 326 11.03 -11.22 8.93
CA ILE A 326 9.59 -11.41 9.00
C ILE A 326 9.20 -11.67 10.45
N TYR A 327 8.33 -10.83 10.99
CA TYR A 327 7.72 -11.00 12.30
C TYR A 327 6.32 -11.54 12.11
N ASN A 328 6.07 -12.78 12.52
CA ASN A 328 4.75 -13.40 12.47
C ASN A 328 4.13 -13.38 13.86
N PHE A 329 2.99 -12.74 13.99
CA PHE A 329 2.25 -12.65 15.25
C PHE A 329 1.10 -13.65 15.26
N LYS A 330 1.09 -14.57 16.24
CA LYS A 330 0.05 -15.61 16.39
C LYS A 330 -1.32 -15.05 16.74
N ASN A 331 -1.33 -13.96 17.53
CA ASN A 331 -2.53 -13.25 17.95
C ASN A 331 -2.43 -11.76 17.61
N TYR A 332 -3.54 -11.04 17.64
CA TYR A 332 -3.58 -9.61 17.45
C TYR A 332 -3.01 -8.90 18.68
N LEU A 333 -2.07 -7.99 18.46
CA LEU A 333 -1.51 -7.18 19.52
C LEU A 333 -2.48 -6.07 19.92
N THR A 334 -2.47 -5.72 21.20
CA THR A 334 -3.22 -4.57 21.74
C THR A 334 -2.36 -3.30 21.81
N LYS A 335 -1.05 -3.44 21.82
CA LYS A 335 -0.09 -2.34 21.90
C LYS A 335 1.15 -2.64 21.06
N THR A 336 1.58 -1.66 20.29
CA THR A 336 2.82 -1.70 19.49
C THR A 336 3.79 -0.56 19.85
N ASN A 337 3.54 0.09 20.99
CA ASN A 337 4.45 1.12 21.46
C ASN A 337 5.88 0.56 21.60
N TYR A 338 6.87 1.30 21.10
CA TYR A 338 8.29 0.92 21.02
C TYR A 338 8.64 -0.29 20.14
N LEU A 339 7.74 -0.94 19.43
CA LEU A 339 7.97 -2.23 18.75
C LEU A 339 9.25 -2.27 17.89
N PHE A 340 9.55 -1.19 17.15
CA PHE A 340 10.78 -1.03 16.36
C PHE A 340 11.59 0.20 16.79
N SER A 341 11.38 0.68 18.01
CA SER A 341 12.16 1.81 18.53
C SER A 341 13.65 1.46 18.51
N GLU A 342 14.47 2.37 17.94
CA GLU A 342 15.94 2.23 17.83
C GLU A 342 16.42 1.09 16.90
N CYS A 343 15.58 0.63 16.00
CA CYS A 343 15.99 -0.25 14.92
C CYS A 343 16.66 0.57 13.80
N LEU A 344 17.89 1.02 14.06
CA LEU A 344 18.60 2.02 13.25
C LEU A 344 18.88 1.59 11.81
N SER A 345 19.05 0.29 11.58
CA SER A 345 19.47 -0.29 10.29
C SER A 345 18.30 -0.63 9.36
N PHE A 346 17.05 -0.48 9.80
CA PHE A 346 15.89 -0.75 8.95
C PHE A 346 15.77 0.30 7.87
N THR A 347 15.68 -0.15 6.61
CA THR A 347 15.51 0.70 5.43
C THR A 347 14.07 0.68 4.91
N ASN A 348 13.38 -0.46 5.06
CA ASN A 348 12.02 -0.64 4.60
C ASN A 348 11.21 -1.42 5.63
N ILE A 349 9.97 -0.97 5.92
CA ILE A 349 9.02 -1.66 6.80
C ILE A 349 7.67 -1.78 6.09
N ASN A 350 7.16 -3.00 5.95
CA ASN A 350 5.87 -3.28 5.35
C ASN A 350 4.89 -3.84 6.38
N LEU A 351 3.85 -3.04 6.71
CA LEU A 351 2.77 -3.41 7.62
C LEU A 351 1.49 -3.80 6.89
N SER A 352 1.50 -3.93 5.56
CA SER A 352 0.26 -4.22 4.81
C SER A 352 -0.42 -5.54 5.18
N TYR A 353 0.28 -6.42 5.86
CA TYR A 353 -0.23 -7.70 6.37
C TYR A 353 -0.41 -7.75 7.88
N PHE A 354 -0.18 -6.64 8.57
CA PHE A 354 -0.26 -6.56 10.02
C PHE A 354 -1.64 -6.06 10.45
N ASN A 355 -2.33 -6.85 11.28
CA ASN A 355 -3.63 -6.44 11.82
C ASN A 355 -3.44 -5.50 13.00
N THR A 356 -3.97 -4.29 12.87
CA THR A 356 -3.89 -3.24 13.89
C THR A 356 -5.24 -2.90 14.53
N GLU A 357 -6.28 -3.71 14.28
CA GLU A 357 -7.65 -3.41 14.72
C GLU A 357 -7.80 -3.25 16.25
N ASN A 358 -7.05 -4.05 17.02
CA ASN A 358 -7.10 -4.01 18.48
C ASN A 358 -6.06 -3.06 19.12
N ILE A 359 -5.25 -2.38 18.33
CA ILE A 359 -4.17 -1.56 18.87
C ILE A 359 -4.71 -0.23 19.40
N ILE A 360 -4.38 0.04 20.66
CA ILE A 360 -4.76 1.27 21.37
C ILE A 360 -3.60 2.24 21.56
N ASN A 361 -2.35 1.79 21.43
CA ASN A 361 -1.14 2.61 21.64
C ASN A 361 -0.06 2.27 20.60
N MET A 362 0.32 3.28 19.78
CA MET A 362 1.39 3.20 18.77
C MET A 362 2.55 4.17 19.08
N SER A 363 2.60 4.71 20.30
CA SER A 363 3.65 5.68 20.65
C SER A 363 5.04 5.07 20.48
N LYS A 364 5.97 5.83 19.90
CA LYS A 364 7.37 5.44 19.69
C LYS A 364 7.57 4.16 18.86
N MET A 365 6.57 3.73 18.07
CA MET A 365 6.64 2.47 17.33
C MET A 365 7.85 2.40 16.39
N PHE A 366 8.19 3.51 15.72
CA PHE A 366 9.34 3.63 14.80
C PHE A 366 10.34 4.71 15.26
N ASN A 367 10.30 5.06 16.56
CA ASN A 367 11.17 6.07 17.13
C ASN A 367 12.65 5.74 16.86
N ASN A 368 13.38 6.70 16.33
CA ASN A 368 14.79 6.59 16.02
C ASN A 368 15.15 5.48 15.01
N CYS A 369 14.26 5.20 14.04
CA CYS A 369 14.59 4.37 12.87
C CYS A 369 15.29 5.24 11.81
N THR A 370 16.53 5.62 12.07
CA THR A 370 17.27 6.66 11.32
C THR A 370 17.50 6.33 9.84
N SER A 371 17.64 5.05 9.48
CA SER A 371 17.81 4.61 8.08
C SER A 371 16.50 4.34 7.34
N LEU A 372 15.35 4.44 8.02
CA LEU A 372 14.05 4.12 7.43
C LEU A 372 13.68 5.14 6.34
N ASN A 373 13.73 4.71 5.10
CA ASN A 373 13.40 5.55 3.93
C ASN A 373 12.05 5.19 3.28
N ASN A 374 11.54 3.98 3.53
CA ASN A 374 10.26 3.53 3.00
C ASN A 374 9.45 2.77 4.06
N ILE A 375 8.15 3.12 4.15
CA ILE A 375 7.22 2.42 5.03
C ILE A 375 5.86 2.24 4.35
N ASN A 376 5.36 1.00 4.31
CA ASN A 376 4.03 0.69 3.79
C ASN A 376 3.01 0.56 4.92
N LEU A 377 2.11 1.54 5.02
CA LEU A 377 1.04 1.64 6.02
C LEU A 377 -0.36 1.43 5.39
N SER A 378 -0.45 0.81 4.21
CA SER A 378 -1.70 0.78 3.41
C SER A 378 -2.88 0.09 4.09
N ASN A 379 -2.65 -0.84 5.00
CA ASN A 379 -3.70 -1.59 5.71
C ASN A 379 -3.79 -1.27 7.21
N ILE A 380 -3.10 -0.20 7.64
CA ILE A 380 -3.12 0.17 9.05
C ILE A 380 -4.52 0.69 9.45
N ASN A 381 -5.09 0.13 10.51
CA ASN A 381 -6.33 0.61 11.11
C ASN A 381 -6.03 1.26 12.45
N THR A 382 -6.17 2.58 12.54
CA THR A 382 -5.87 3.35 13.74
C THR A 382 -7.12 3.81 14.51
N LYS A 383 -8.29 3.25 14.19
CA LYS A 383 -9.59 3.65 14.77
C LYS A 383 -9.60 3.64 16.31
N ASN A 384 -8.92 2.67 16.92
CA ASN A 384 -8.90 2.49 18.37
C ASN A 384 -7.66 3.10 19.03
N VAL A 385 -6.73 3.68 18.26
CA VAL A 385 -5.49 4.25 18.79
C VAL A 385 -5.78 5.59 19.45
N THR A 386 -5.24 5.77 20.65
CA THR A 386 -5.38 7.01 21.45
C THR A 386 -4.07 7.78 21.58
N ASN A 387 -2.92 7.15 21.36
CA ASN A 387 -1.60 7.76 21.50
C ASN A 387 -0.69 7.39 20.32
N MET A 388 -0.21 8.41 19.57
CA MET A 388 0.77 8.31 18.49
C MET A 388 2.02 9.18 18.75
N SER A 389 2.23 9.61 19.99
CA SER A 389 3.39 10.47 20.32
C SER A 389 4.70 9.76 19.94
N TYR A 390 5.65 10.52 19.39
CA TYR A 390 6.95 10.03 18.95
C TYR A 390 6.93 8.90 17.90
N MET A 391 5.83 8.65 17.21
CA MET A 391 5.70 7.46 16.34
C MET A 391 6.81 7.37 15.30
N PHE A 392 7.19 8.50 14.68
CA PHE A 392 8.25 8.60 13.67
C PHE A 392 9.38 9.55 14.11
N TYR A 393 9.56 9.73 15.42
CA TYR A 393 10.60 10.59 15.95
C TYR A 393 11.99 10.14 15.48
N GLU A 394 12.80 11.09 14.93
CA GLU A 394 14.14 10.82 14.35
C GLU A 394 14.17 9.79 13.23
N CYS A 395 13.10 9.65 12.43
CA CYS A 395 13.15 8.93 11.16
C CYS A 395 13.81 9.81 10.08
N GLN A 396 15.11 10.05 10.21
CA GLN A 396 15.86 11.06 9.46
C GLN A 396 15.89 10.82 7.96
N SER A 397 15.86 9.55 7.51
CA SER A 397 15.89 9.16 6.09
C SER A 397 14.52 9.14 5.41
N LEU A 398 13.44 9.42 6.13
CA LEU A 398 12.08 9.37 5.60
C LEU A 398 11.77 10.61 4.76
N VAL A 399 11.67 10.46 3.43
CA VAL A 399 11.44 11.57 2.49
C VAL A 399 9.94 11.88 2.35
N LYS A 400 9.11 10.84 2.35
CA LYS A 400 7.65 10.93 2.23
C LYS A 400 6.96 9.80 2.97
N ILE A 401 5.73 10.04 3.40
CA ILE A 401 4.92 9.05 4.11
C ILE A 401 3.46 9.13 3.67
N ASN A 402 2.83 7.97 3.46
CA ASN A 402 1.40 7.90 3.13
C ASN A 402 0.58 7.55 4.39
N LEU A 403 -0.17 8.53 4.89
CA LEU A 403 -1.01 8.43 6.07
C LEU A 403 -2.51 8.43 5.74
N SER A 404 -2.90 8.22 4.47
CA SER A 404 -4.30 8.33 4.01
C SER A 404 -5.29 7.39 4.71
N ASN A 405 -4.80 6.29 5.32
CA ASN A 405 -5.61 5.33 6.06
C ASN A 405 -5.69 5.60 7.57
N PHE A 406 -5.00 6.65 8.05
CA PHE A 406 -5.03 6.98 9.48
C PHE A 406 -6.37 7.58 9.89
N ASN A 407 -7.03 6.96 10.85
CA ASN A 407 -8.17 7.53 11.55
C ASN A 407 -7.70 8.07 12.89
N THR A 408 -7.60 9.39 13.02
CA THR A 408 -7.04 10.05 14.20
C THR A 408 -8.11 10.59 15.17
N LYS A 409 -9.40 10.24 14.96
CA LYS A 409 -10.52 10.75 15.75
C LYS A 409 -10.36 10.57 17.27
N ASN A 410 -9.73 9.45 17.69
CA ASN A 410 -9.57 9.11 19.10
C ASN A 410 -8.18 9.49 19.68
N ILE A 411 -7.32 10.10 18.86
CA ILE A 411 -5.98 10.51 19.32
C ILE A 411 -6.07 11.71 20.24
N THR A 412 -5.40 11.61 21.38
CA THR A 412 -5.29 12.69 22.36
C THR A 412 -3.89 13.32 22.40
N ASN A 413 -2.86 12.58 21.98
CA ASN A 413 -1.47 13.03 22.01
C ASN A 413 -0.76 12.73 20.68
N MET A 414 -0.29 13.81 19.99
CA MET A 414 0.51 13.75 18.75
C MET A 414 1.91 14.39 18.94
N SER A 415 2.31 14.64 20.20
CA SER A 415 3.59 15.31 20.46
C SER A 415 4.76 14.53 19.87
N TYR A 416 5.74 15.23 19.30
CA TYR A 416 6.96 14.67 18.71
C TYR A 416 6.73 13.71 17.53
N MET A 417 5.52 13.58 16.95
CA MET A 417 5.18 12.51 16.02
C MET A 417 6.13 12.41 14.82
N PHE A 418 6.57 13.54 14.27
CA PHE A 418 7.48 13.63 13.12
C PHE A 418 8.77 14.42 13.44
N SER A 419 9.01 14.72 14.70
CA SER A 419 10.20 15.50 15.08
C SER A 419 11.48 14.79 14.67
N GLY A 420 12.39 15.53 14.03
CA GLY A 420 13.66 14.98 13.51
C GLY A 420 13.55 14.20 12.20
N CYS A 421 12.39 14.21 11.51
CA CYS A 421 12.28 13.70 10.14
C CYS A 421 12.91 14.72 9.17
N SER A 422 14.24 14.81 9.17
CA SER A 422 14.99 15.90 8.53
C SER A 422 14.87 15.92 7.00
N LEU A 423 14.67 14.77 6.35
CA LEU A 423 14.47 14.66 4.91
C LEU A 423 13.00 14.67 4.48
N LEU A 424 12.04 14.77 5.41
CA LEU A 424 10.62 14.81 5.09
C LEU A 424 10.27 16.14 4.41
N SER A 425 10.05 16.10 3.09
CA SER A 425 9.78 17.28 2.28
C SER A 425 8.29 17.51 2.03
N GLU A 426 7.48 16.44 2.06
CA GLU A 426 6.04 16.48 1.80
C GLU A 426 5.30 15.56 2.77
N ILE A 427 4.18 16.05 3.31
CA ILE A 427 3.27 15.27 4.14
C ILE A 427 1.82 15.66 3.88
N ASN A 428 0.96 14.68 3.65
CA ASN A 428 -0.48 14.89 3.50
C ASN A 428 -1.21 14.50 4.79
N LEU A 429 -1.80 15.48 5.48
CA LEU A 429 -2.55 15.33 6.72
C LEU A 429 -4.03 15.68 6.57
N SER A 430 -4.55 15.77 5.32
CA SER A 430 -5.92 16.21 5.05
C SER A 430 -7.02 15.33 5.66
N ASN A 431 -6.71 14.09 6.03
CA ASN A 431 -7.63 13.17 6.70
C ASN A 431 -7.50 13.17 8.23
N PHE A 432 -6.57 13.96 8.80
CA PHE A 432 -6.40 14.00 10.25
C PHE A 432 -7.55 14.75 10.92
N ASN A 433 -8.16 14.11 11.92
CA ASN A 433 -9.12 14.72 12.82
C ASN A 433 -8.44 14.97 14.16
N THR A 434 -8.24 16.23 14.51
CA THR A 434 -7.52 16.63 15.73
C THR A 434 -8.44 17.12 16.86
N ASN A 435 -9.76 16.92 16.75
CA ASN A 435 -10.76 17.41 17.70
C ASN A 435 -10.53 16.99 19.16
N ASN A 436 -9.80 15.90 19.39
CA ASN A 436 -9.52 15.37 20.72
C ASN A 436 -8.05 15.53 21.15
N VAL A 437 -7.21 16.11 20.30
CA VAL A 437 -5.79 16.31 20.59
C VAL A 437 -5.61 17.45 21.58
N ASN A 438 -4.88 17.17 22.66
CA ASN A 438 -4.51 18.16 23.69
C ASN A 438 -3.03 18.56 23.67
N ASN A 439 -2.17 17.75 23.04
CA ASN A 439 -0.74 18.01 22.94
C ASN A 439 -0.23 17.82 21.52
N MET A 440 0.28 18.91 20.90
CA MET A 440 0.94 18.96 19.60
C MET A 440 2.39 19.46 19.71
N GLY A 441 2.91 19.61 20.92
CA GLY A 441 4.26 20.12 21.13
C GLY A 441 5.31 19.31 20.39
N VAL A 442 6.27 19.99 19.78
CA VAL A 442 7.43 19.42 19.08
C VAL A 442 7.07 18.56 17.85
N MET A 443 5.80 18.58 17.38
CA MET A 443 5.29 17.61 16.38
C MET A 443 6.10 17.56 15.08
N PHE A 444 6.56 18.70 14.56
CA PHE A 444 7.35 18.83 13.34
C PHE A 444 8.75 19.43 13.56
N SER A 445 9.18 19.52 14.82
CA SER A 445 10.50 20.10 15.14
C SER A 445 11.61 19.39 14.36
N ARG A 446 12.55 20.14 13.81
CA ARG A 446 13.67 19.63 12.99
C ARG A 446 13.27 18.90 11.71
N CYS A 447 12.07 19.13 11.17
CA CYS A 447 11.72 18.76 9.79
C CYS A 447 12.35 19.77 8.82
N SER A 448 13.67 19.74 8.70
CA SER A 448 14.45 20.78 8.04
C SER A 448 14.23 20.88 6.51
N SER A 449 13.75 19.82 5.86
CA SER A 449 13.40 19.81 4.43
C SER A 449 11.95 20.16 4.13
N LEU A 450 11.11 20.41 5.14
CA LEU A 450 9.69 20.72 4.95
C LEU A 450 9.53 22.16 4.46
N ILE A 451 9.07 22.33 3.21
CA ILE A 451 8.96 23.65 2.56
C ILE A 451 7.60 24.30 2.87
N ASN A 452 6.55 23.51 2.88
CA ASN A 452 5.19 23.93 3.23
C ASN A 452 4.42 22.78 3.88
N ILE A 453 3.34 23.10 4.57
CA ILE A 453 2.44 22.12 5.17
C ILE A 453 1.01 22.67 5.20
N ASN A 454 0.04 21.83 4.80
CA ASN A 454 -1.36 22.18 4.89
C ASN A 454 -1.99 21.61 6.16
N LEU A 455 -2.39 22.51 7.09
CA LEU A 455 -3.03 22.18 8.36
C LEU A 455 -4.46 22.77 8.46
N SER A 456 -5.07 23.12 7.33
CA SER A 456 -6.39 23.80 7.31
C SER A 456 -7.53 22.99 7.93
N ASN A 457 -7.38 21.66 8.04
CA ASN A 457 -8.35 20.77 8.71
C ASN A 457 -8.08 20.53 10.21
N PHE A 458 -6.98 21.10 10.75
CA PHE A 458 -6.68 20.92 12.19
C PHE A 458 -7.60 21.77 13.06
N ASN A 459 -8.19 21.12 14.05
CA ASN A 459 -8.93 21.77 15.11
C ASN A 459 -8.09 21.76 16.39
N THR A 460 -7.71 22.93 16.88
CA THR A 460 -6.82 23.07 18.04
C THR A 460 -7.55 23.53 19.31
N ASN A 461 -8.88 23.50 19.32
CA ASN A 461 -9.68 24.00 20.46
C ASN A 461 -9.38 23.33 21.81
N LYS A 462 -8.83 22.12 21.83
CA LYS A 462 -8.44 21.40 23.05
C LYS A 462 -6.94 21.41 23.32
N VAL A 463 -6.15 21.96 22.41
CA VAL A 463 -4.69 21.95 22.53
C VAL A 463 -4.24 22.92 23.61
N THR A 464 -3.41 22.41 24.50
CA THR A 464 -2.80 23.20 25.60
C THR A 464 -1.31 23.41 25.38
N ASN A 465 -0.65 22.59 24.57
CA ASN A 465 0.79 22.68 24.29
C ASN A 465 1.07 22.64 22.80
N MET A 466 1.74 23.69 22.27
CA MET A 466 2.26 23.85 20.92
C MET A 466 3.76 24.20 20.91
N SER A 467 4.45 24.07 22.07
CA SER A 467 5.86 24.45 22.19
C SER A 467 6.72 23.68 21.16
N TYR A 468 7.68 24.35 20.57
CA TYR A 468 8.62 23.80 19.59
C TYR A 468 7.95 23.16 18.36
N MET A 469 6.66 23.39 18.07
CA MET A 469 5.92 22.62 17.06
C MET A 469 6.60 22.63 15.68
N PHE A 470 7.18 23.75 15.26
CA PHE A 470 7.93 23.92 14.00
C PHE A 470 9.38 24.34 14.22
N ASN A 471 9.90 24.19 15.45
CA ASN A 471 11.29 24.57 15.75
C ASN A 471 12.28 23.94 14.76
N SER A 472 13.19 24.74 14.22
CA SER A 472 14.20 24.31 13.24
C SER A 472 13.65 23.71 11.94
N CYS A 473 12.45 24.08 11.51
CA CYS A 473 11.94 23.85 10.15
C CYS A 473 12.59 24.87 9.19
N SER A 474 13.88 24.72 8.95
CA SER A 474 14.71 25.75 8.28
C SER A 474 14.34 26.02 6.83
N SER A 475 13.67 25.09 6.12
CA SER A 475 13.18 25.28 4.76
C SER A 475 11.73 25.76 4.67
N LEU A 476 11.02 25.90 5.80
CA LEU A 476 9.63 26.34 5.80
C LEU A 476 9.54 27.82 5.40
N VAL A 477 8.84 28.11 4.30
CA VAL A 477 8.76 29.46 3.71
C VAL A 477 7.49 30.19 4.13
N TYR A 478 6.37 29.48 4.13
CA TYR A 478 5.04 30.00 4.46
C TYR A 478 4.24 28.97 5.26
N ILE A 479 3.44 29.46 6.21
CA ILE A 479 2.44 28.64 6.88
C ILE A 479 1.20 29.47 7.23
N ASP A 480 0.03 28.90 6.95
CA ASP A 480 -1.26 29.45 7.34
C ASP A 480 -1.83 28.66 8.54
N LEU A 481 -1.95 29.32 9.67
CA LEU A 481 -2.54 28.82 10.90
C LEU A 481 -3.80 29.62 11.30
N SER A 482 -4.44 30.30 10.35
CA SER A 482 -5.65 31.10 10.59
C SER A 482 -6.83 30.29 11.15
N ASN A 483 -6.82 28.96 10.96
CA ASN A 483 -7.81 28.06 11.56
C ASN A 483 -7.47 27.60 12.99
N PHE A 484 -6.28 27.92 13.50
CA PHE A 484 -5.86 27.52 14.86
C PHE A 484 -6.51 28.40 15.91
N SER A 485 -7.09 27.76 16.92
CA SER A 485 -7.54 28.41 18.14
C SER A 485 -6.50 28.23 19.22
N THR A 486 -5.98 29.33 19.78
CA THR A 486 -4.98 29.30 20.86
C THR A 486 -5.58 29.60 22.24
N LYS A 487 -6.90 29.71 22.34
CA LYS A 487 -7.63 30.06 23.56
C LYS A 487 -7.23 29.24 24.81
N ASN A 488 -6.92 27.96 24.61
CA ASN A 488 -6.56 27.04 25.69
C ASN A 488 -5.06 26.72 25.72
N VAL A 489 -4.26 27.34 24.86
CA VAL A 489 -2.82 27.09 24.80
C VAL A 489 -2.11 27.84 25.92
N ILE A 490 -1.29 27.11 26.67
CA ILE A 490 -0.48 27.65 27.77
C ILE A 490 1.02 27.71 27.43
N ASP A 491 1.46 26.94 26.42
CA ASP A 491 2.87 26.89 26.03
C ASP A 491 2.99 26.86 24.48
N MET A 492 3.53 27.93 23.91
CA MET A 492 3.95 28.13 22.54
C MET A 492 5.43 28.50 22.42
N SER A 493 6.20 28.29 23.51
CA SER A 493 7.62 28.64 23.56
C SER A 493 8.36 27.97 22.40
N ASN A 494 9.27 28.69 21.74
CA ASN A 494 10.09 28.20 20.64
C ASN A 494 9.31 27.66 19.42
N MET A 495 8.04 28.00 19.23
CA MET A 495 7.17 27.39 18.23
C MET A 495 7.76 27.46 16.82
N PHE A 496 8.38 28.58 16.43
CA PHE A 496 9.04 28.78 15.13
C PHE A 496 10.54 29.06 15.26
N ASN A 497 11.14 28.83 16.44
CA ASN A 497 12.56 29.07 16.65
C ASN A 497 13.41 28.40 15.55
N LYS A 498 14.35 29.15 14.95
CA LYS A 498 15.23 28.71 13.84
C LYS A 498 14.51 28.34 12.53
N CYS A 499 13.32 28.87 12.27
CA CYS A 499 12.69 28.81 10.96
C CYS A 499 13.30 29.89 10.03
N SER A 500 14.56 29.71 9.64
CA SER A 500 15.37 30.73 8.96
C SER A 500 14.87 31.13 7.56
N SER A 501 14.06 30.28 6.91
CA SER A 501 13.43 30.59 5.61
C SER A 501 12.03 31.16 5.72
N LEU A 502 11.42 31.14 6.91
CA LEU A 502 10.05 31.61 7.12
C LEU A 502 9.95 33.12 6.85
N ASN A 503 9.14 33.47 5.88
CA ASN A 503 9.03 34.86 5.44
C ASN A 503 7.58 35.36 5.39
N GLU A 504 6.60 34.48 5.61
CA GLU A 504 5.19 34.85 5.69
C GLU A 504 4.45 33.90 6.64
N LEU A 505 3.62 34.46 7.54
CA LEU A 505 2.97 33.71 8.62
C LEU A 505 1.58 34.27 8.89
N ASN A 506 0.55 33.41 8.81
CA ASN A 506 -0.83 33.80 9.13
C ASN A 506 -1.25 33.25 10.50
N LEU A 507 -1.36 34.14 11.48
CA LEU A 507 -1.79 33.89 12.86
C LEU A 507 -3.05 34.70 13.22
N SER A 508 -3.90 35.03 12.25
CA SER A 508 -5.01 35.97 12.42
C SER A 508 -6.02 35.58 13.49
N ASN A 509 -6.14 34.30 13.85
CA ASN A 509 -7.02 33.82 14.91
C ASN A 509 -6.31 33.49 16.23
N PHE A 510 -5.02 33.80 16.34
CA PHE A 510 -4.30 33.63 17.61
C PHE A 510 -4.76 34.65 18.61
N ILE A 511 -5.09 34.18 19.81
CA ILE A 511 -5.42 34.98 20.98
C ILE A 511 -4.47 34.55 22.09
N ILE A 512 -3.69 35.50 22.63
CA ILE A 512 -2.67 35.22 23.63
C ILE A 512 -3.18 35.58 24.99
N ASN A 513 -3.34 34.57 25.86
CA ASN A 513 -3.65 34.78 27.26
C ASN A 513 -2.42 35.31 28.02
N ASP A 514 -2.63 35.94 29.17
CA ASP A 514 -1.52 36.54 29.96
C ASP A 514 -0.52 35.49 30.47
N ASP A 515 -0.98 34.26 30.72
CA ASP A 515 -0.16 33.16 31.23
C ASP A 515 0.43 32.29 30.10
N THR A 516 0.26 32.66 28.82
CA THR A 516 0.79 31.87 27.69
C THR A 516 2.28 32.12 27.52
N ASP A 517 3.09 31.09 27.66
CA ASP A 517 4.53 31.13 27.38
C ASP A 517 4.78 31.18 25.85
N MET A 518 5.42 32.27 25.38
CA MET A 518 5.85 32.48 24.00
C MET A 518 7.37 32.65 23.89
N THR A 519 8.11 32.38 24.95
CA THR A 519 9.57 32.60 25.02
C THR A 519 10.27 32.07 23.79
N HIS A 520 11.04 32.91 23.11
CA HIS A 520 11.80 32.57 21.88
C HIS A 520 10.95 32.07 20.71
N MET A 521 9.67 32.44 20.63
CA MET A 521 8.75 31.97 19.60
C MET A 521 9.32 32.13 18.16
N PHE A 522 9.98 33.26 17.87
CA PHE A 522 10.55 33.59 16.57
C PHE A 522 12.09 33.73 16.57
N HIS A 523 12.77 33.26 17.63
CA HIS A 523 14.22 33.38 17.70
C HIS A 523 14.91 32.78 16.50
N LYS A 524 15.81 33.52 15.82
CA LYS A 524 16.48 33.12 14.56
C LYS A 524 15.54 32.87 13.35
N CYS A 525 14.41 33.55 13.28
CA CYS A 525 13.58 33.67 12.08
C CYS A 525 14.06 34.85 11.21
N GLU A 526 15.22 34.70 10.58
CA GLU A 526 15.99 35.81 9.96
C GLU A 526 15.23 36.55 8.82
N LYS A 527 14.28 35.89 8.16
CA LYS A 527 13.50 36.47 7.04
C LYS A 527 12.13 36.99 7.44
N LEU A 528 11.68 36.72 8.68
CA LEU A 528 10.36 37.10 9.17
C LEU A 528 10.43 38.51 9.72
N THR A 529 9.57 39.41 9.22
CA THR A 529 9.41 40.78 9.74
C THR A 529 7.99 40.97 10.27
N LYS A 530 7.73 42.01 11.04
CA LYS A 530 6.40 42.30 11.60
C LYS A 530 5.33 42.41 10.54
N GLU A 531 5.64 43.02 9.39
CA GLU A 531 4.70 43.23 8.27
C GLU A 531 4.30 41.92 7.57
N LYS A 532 5.08 40.86 7.77
CA LYS A 532 4.86 39.54 7.17
C LYS A 532 4.12 38.59 8.11
N ILE A 533 3.78 39.05 9.30
CA ILE A 533 2.93 38.29 10.22
C ILE A 533 1.52 38.88 10.22
N ASN A 534 0.57 38.12 9.68
CA ASN A 534 -0.83 38.46 9.75
C ASN A 534 -1.37 38.07 11.14
N THR A 535 -1.47 39.04 12.04
CA THR A 535 -2.01 38.88 13.40
C THR A 535 -2.70 40.14 13.87
N TYR A 536 -3.70 40.00 14.74
CA TYR A 536 -4.34 41.11 15.47
C TYR A 536 -3.80 41.28 16.90
N ASP A 537 -2.99 40.32 17.38
CA ASP A 537 -2.46 40.36 18.76
C ASP A 537 -1.05 40.96 18.80
N ILE A 538 -0.93 42.15 19.43
CA ILE A 538 0.33 42.87 19.52
C ILE A 538 1.39 42.13 20.35
N LYS A 539 1.00 41.25 21.27
CA LYS A 539 1.93 40.46 22.07
C LYS A 539 2.80 39.57 21.18
N ILE A 540 2.22 39.02 20.07
CA ILE A 540 2.94 38.20 19.09
C ILE A 540 4.01 39.01 18.38
N LEU A 541 3.71 40.27 17.98
CA LEU A 541 4.67 41.12 17.29
C LEU A 541 5.83 41.56 18.16
N ASN A 542 5.62 41.65 19.47
CA ASN A 542 6.67 42.00 20.43
C ASN A 542 7.72 40.89 20.57
N GLU A 543 7.37 39.62 20.35
CA GLU A 543 8.30 38.49 20.40
C GLU A 543 9.36 38.49 19.27
N LEU A 544 9.20 39.33 18.21
CA LEU A 544 10.22 39.52 17.18
C LEU A 544 11.38 40.42 17.59
N GLU A 545 11.27 41.13 18.71
CA GLU A 545 12.29 42.09 19.15
C GLU A 545 13.39 41.43 20.02
N TYR A 546 13.25 40.18 20.35
CA TYR A 546 14.16 39.36 21.16
C TYR A 546 14.65 38.12 20.34
#